data_f5cd47a6237f47a7bfa985e774ff3d11
#
_entry.id   f5cd47a6237f47a7bfa985e774ff3d11
#
_cell.length_a   1.000
_cell.length_b   1.000
_cell.length_c   1.000
_cell.angle_alpha   90.00
_cell.angle_beta   90.00
_cell.angle_gamma   90.00
#
_symmetry.space_group_name_H-M   'P 1'
#
loop_
_entity.id
_entity.type
_entity.pdbx_description
1 polymer ?
#
loop_
_entity_poly.entity_id
_entity_poly.type
_entity_poly.pdbx_seq_one_letter_code
_entity_poly.pdbx_strand_id
1 'polypeptide(L)'
;MQVNKIGDDIMGKLNSSLFSSKDQTWETPQDLFDKLNNVFEFDLDVCATDETAKCNKYFTPEIDGLKQEWKGSCWMNPPYGREQVKWIEKAYNESQNNAKIVCLIPARPDTKVWQNIIFPNASAICFIRGRLKFGGSKDSAPFPSALIVFGECDHTQMKQLKQLGSLVKML
;
A
#
# COMPACT_ATOMS: atom_id res chain seq x y z
N MET A 1 -13.80 52.39 1.45
CA MET A 1 -14.54 51.13 1.36
C MET A 1 -13.55 50.00 1.19
N GLN A 2 -13.06 49.46 2.32
CA GLN A 2 -12.18 48.27 2.32
C GLN A 2 -13.03 47.07 2.74
N VAL A 3 -13.32 46.16 1.82
CA VAL A 3 -14.07 44.95 2.09
C VAL A 3 -13.18 43.73 1.75
N ASN A 4 -12.85 43.01 2.81
CA ASN A 4 -12.53 41.60 2.89
C ASN A 4 -11.47 40.92 2.00
N LYS A 5 -10.21 41.08 2.39
CA LYS A 5 -9.09 40.19 1.94
C LYS A 5 -8.76 39.06 2.86
N ILE A 6 -9.58 38.75 3.89
CA ILE A 6 -9.28 37.71 4.90
C ILE A 6 -9.90 36.36 4.54
N GLY A 7 -10.97 36.34 3.72
CA GLY A 7 -11.65 35.07 3.33
C GLY A 7 -10.91 34.24 2.30
N ASP A 8 -10.22 34.88 1.37
CA ASP A 8 -9.56 34.20 0.25
C ASP A 8 -8.23 33.51 0.65
N ASP A 9 -7.57 34.03 1.68
CA ASP A 9 -6.27 33.49 2.15
C ASP A 9 -6.44 32.20 3.00
N ILE A 10 -7.55 32.05 3.69
CA ILE A 10 -7.85 30.84 4.49
C ILE A 10 -8.34 29.71 3.58
N MET A 11 -9.14 30.01 2.57
CA MET A 11 -9.62 29.04 1.60
C MET A 11 -8.49 28.53 0.68
N GLY A 12 -7.56 29.40 0.29
CA GLY A 12 -6.36 29.05 -0.47
C GLY A 12 -5.40 28.13 0.30
N LYS A 13 -5.19 28.39 1.60
CA LYS A 13 -4.35 27.55 2.46
C LYS A 13 -4.97 26.20 2.78
N LEU A 14 -6.29 26.12 2.98
CA LEU A 14 -7.01 24.86 3.17
C LEU A 14 -6.97 23.98 1.91
N ASN A 15 -7.11 24.57 0.73
CA ASN A 15 -7.05 23.83 -0.53
C ASN A 15 -5.61 23.37 -0.87
N SER A 16 -4.58 24.14 -0.56
CA SER A 16 -3.19 23.75 -0.84
C SER A 16 -2.68 22.65 0.08
N SER A 17 -3.14 22.60 1.34
CA SER A 17 -2.78 21.53 2.29
C SER A 17 -3.54 20.22 2.03
N LEU A 18 -4.74 20.30 1.46
CA LEU A 18 -5.54 19.12 1.08
C LEU A 18 -5.11 18.50 -0.25
N PHE A 19 -4.41 19.25 -1.11
CA PHE A 19 -4.00 18.87 -2.46
C PHE A 19 -2.50 18.98 -2.74
N SER A 20 -1.66 19.22 -1.72
CA SER A 20 -0.21 19.17 -1.95
C SER A 20 0.22 17.73 -2.17
N SER A 21 0.28 17.34 -3.43
CA SER A 21 0.77 16.07 -3.94
C SER A 21 2.29 15.86 -3.71
N LYS A 22 2.92 16.65 -2.84
CA LYS A 22 4.37 16.64 -2.63
C LYS A 22 4.88 15.71 -1.55
N ASP A 23 4.01 15.12 -0.70
CA ASP A 23 4.42 14.24 0.40
C ASP A 23 3.51 13.03 0.54
N GLN A 24 3.29 12.27 -0.54
CA GLN A 24 2.53 11.01 -0.48
C GLN A 24 3.43 9.78 -0.42
N THR A 25 4.64 9.89 0.06
CA THR A 25 5.46 8.75 0.43
C THR A 25 5.05 8.26 1.82
N TRP A 26 4.02 7.45 1.85
CA TRP A 26 3.60 6.74 3.05
C TRP A 26 4.55 5.59 3.31
N GLU A 27 5.75 5.89 3.84
CA GLU A 27 6.76 4.88 4.14
C GLU A 27 6.23 3.85 5.12
N THR A 28 6.33 2.57 4.76
CA THR A 28 5.89 1.45 5.60
C THR A 28 6.56 1.49 6.97
N PRO A 29 5.79 1.40 8.08
CA PRO A 29 6.37 1.22 9.42
C PRO A 29 7.26 -0.02 9.46
N GLN A 30 8.48 0.11 9.97
CA GLN A 30 9.46 -0.98 9.96
C GLN A 30 8.99 -2.19 10.77
N ASP A 31 8.34 -1.96 11.90
CA ASP A 31 7.81 -3.05 12.73
C ASP A 31 6.71 -3.86 12.06
N LEU A 32 5.89 -3.23 11.22
CA LEU A 32 4.90 -3.92 10.40
C LEU A 32 5.58 -4.77 9.33
N PHE A 33 6.54 -4.18 8.61
CA PHE A 33 7.28 -4.90 7.58
C PHE A 33 8.00 -6.12 8.17
N ASP A 34 8.72 -5.96 9.29
CA ASP A 34 9.48 -7.04 9.92
C ASP A 34 8.58 -8.21 10.33
N LYS A 35 7.41 -7.93 10.91
CA LYS A 35 6.41 -8.97 11.26
C LYS A 35 5.94 -9.75 10.04
N LEU A 36 5.74 -9.09 8.92
CA LEU A 36 5.33 -9.73 7.67
C LEU A 36 6.49 -10.48 7.03
N ASN A 37 7.68 -9.87 7.00
CA ASN A 37 8.86 -10.46 6.39
C ASN A 37 9.29 -11.77 7.06
N ASN A 38 9.05 -11.93 8.37
CA ASN A 38 9.31 -13.17 9.09
C ASN A 38 8.57 -14.40 8.55
N VAL A 39 7.45 -14.19 7.84
CA VAL A 39 6.62 -15.29 7.31
C VAL A 39 6.47 -15.25 5.78
N PHE A 40 6.62 -14.10 5.16
CA PHE A 40 6.52 -13.96 3.70
C PHE A 40 7.89 -14.01 3.02
N GLU A 41 8.99 -13.74 3.74
CA GLU A 41 10.37 -13.78 3.26
C GLU A 41 10.54 -13.01 1.93
N PHE A 42 10.27 -11.70 1.97
CA PHE A 42 10.24 -10.89 0.76
C PHE A 42 11.59 -10.81 0.04
N ASP A 43 11.57 -11.12 -1.25
CA ASP A 43 12.73 -11.05 -2.15
C ASP A 43 12.88 -9.66 -2.79
N LEU A 44 11.76 -8.96 -2.98
CA LEU A 44 11.69 -7.76 -3.82
C LEU A 44 10.72 -6.73 -3.25
N ASP A 45 11.17 -5.47 -3.14
CA ASP A 45 10.31 -4.31 -2.96
C ASP A 45 10.06 -3.65 -4.32
N VAL A 46 8.83 -3.75 -4.82
CA VAL A 46 8.53 -3.36 -6.20
C VAL A 46 8.34 -1.86 -6.39
N CYS A 47 8.26 -1.10 -5.29
CA CYS A 47 7.97 0.33 -5.32
C CYS A 47 8.64 1.05 -4.13
N ALA A 48 9.89 1.45 -4.28
CA ALA A 48 10.66 2.09 -3.23
C ALA A 48 11.56 3.20 -3.76
N THR A 49 12.17 3.94 -2.86
CA THR A 49 13.34 4.78 -3.12
C THR A 49 14.54 4.18 -2.40
N ASP A 50 15.74 4.71 -2.63
CA ASP A 50 16.95 4.26 -1.93
C ASP A 50 16.82 4.40 -0.41
N GLU A 51 16.04 5.38 0.08
CA GLU A 51 15.83 5.64 1.50
C GLU A 51 14.72 4.78 2.11
N THR A 52 13.72 4.36 1.30
CA THR A 52 12.52 3.69 1.81
C THR A 52 12.47 2.20 1.54
N ALA A 53 13.44 1.66 0.77
CA ALA A 53 13.49 0.26 0.39
C ALA A 53 13.50 -0.67 1.60
N LYS A 54 12.63 -1.67 1.57
CA LYS A 54 12.49 -2.68 2.63
C LYS A 54 13.20 -3.99 2.31
N CYS A 55 13.55 -4.23 1.05
CA CYS A 55 14.28 -5.40 0.58
C CYS A 55 15.63 -5.00 -0.02
N ASN A 56 16.57 -5.96 -0.09
CA ASN A 56 17.86 -5.73 -0.76
C ASN A 56 17.71 -5.50 -2.28
N LYS A 57 16.68 -6.14 -2.88
CA LYS A 57 16.28 -5.87 -4.26
C LYS A 57 15.05 -4.98 -4.23
N TYR A 58 15.09 -3.91 -4.99
CA TYR A 58 13.96 -2.99 -5.09
C TYR A 58 13.98 -2.22 -6.41
N PHE A 59 12.83 -1.66 -6.78
CA PHE A 59 12.69 -0.81 -7.95
C PHE A 59 12.39 0.62 -7.53
N THR A 60 13.22 1.54 -8.04
CA THR A 60 13.03 3.00 -7.84
C THR A 60 12.14 3.58 -8.94
N PRO A 61 11.66 4.82 -8.79
CA PRO A 61 10.90 5.50 -9.85
C PRO A 61 11.64 5.56 -11.19
N GLU A 62 12.97 5.68 -11.19
CA GLU A 62 13.80 5.72 -12.39
C GLU A 62 13.82 4.37 -13.13
N ILE A 63 13.80 3.27 -12.37
CA ILE A 63 13.74 1.90 -12.91
C ILE A 63 12.32 1.59 -13.38
N ASP A 64 11.32 2.20 -12.76
CA ASP A 64 9.89 2.00 -13.02
C ASP A 64 9.43 0.54 -12.83
N GLY A 65 9.11 0.20 -11.59
CA GLY A 65 8.65 -1.15 -11.20
C GLY A 65 7.47 -1.67 -12.01
N LEU A 66 6.62 -0.77 -12.56
CA LEU A 66 5.49 -1.16 -13.41
C LEU A 66 5.96 -1.79 -14.74
N LYS A 67 7.17 -1.49 -15.20
CA LYS A 67 7.76 -2.03 -16.43
C LYS A 67 8.62 -3.28 -16.20
N GLN A 68 8.88 -3.62 -14.94
CA GLN A 68 9.73 -4.74 -14.59
C GLN A 68 8.91 -6.03 -14.38
N GLU A 69 9.57 -7.17 -14.52
CA GLU A 69 9.02 -8.47 -14.11
C GLU A 69 9.19 -8.65 -12.60
N TRP A 70 8.15 -9.15 -11.91
CA TRP A 70 8.22 -9.43 -10.48
C TRP A 70 8.27 -10.93 -10.25
N LYS A 71 9.22 -11.37 -9.44
CA LYS A 71 9.44 -12.79 -9.13
C LYS A 71 9.59 -13.02 -7.63
N GLY A 72 9.22 -14.22 -7.20
CA GLY A 72 9.33 -14.63 -5.80
C GLY A 72 8.29 -13.98 -4.92
N SER A 73 8.67 -13.68 -3.69
CA SER A 73 7.81 -13.00 -2.71
C SER A 73 8.06 -11.50 -2.76
N CYS A 74 7.04 -10.73 -3.10
CA CYS A 74 7.16 -9.30 -3.37
C CYS A 74 6.38 -8.47 -2.35
N TRP A 75 7.02 -7.42 -1.86
CA TRP A 75 6.40 -6.36 -1.08
C TRP A 75 5.99 -5.20 -1.98
N MET A 76 4.79 -4.64 -1.79
CA MET A 76 4.29 -3.50 -2.53
C MET A 76 3.60 -2.49 -1.61
N ASN A 77 4.17 -1.32 -1.48
CA ASN A 77 3.51 -0.14 -0.91
C ASN A 77 3.53 0.97 -1.97
N PRO A 78 2.55 0.99 -2.90
CA PRO A 78 2.59 1.86 -4.06
C PRO A 78 2.21 3.31 -3.71
N PRO A 79 2.50 4.27 -4.60
CA PRO A 79 1.95 5.61 -4.48
C PRO A 79 0.42 5.57 -4.38
N TYR A 80 -0.14 6.28 -3.39
CA TYR A 80 -1.58 6.36 -3.21
C TYR A 80 -2.19 7.39 -4.19
N GLY A 81 -3.43 7.18 -4.57
CA GLY A 81 -4.12 8.00 -5.54
C GLY A 81 -4.43 7.28 -6.86
N ARG A 82 -4.49 8.01 -7.96
CA ARG A 82 -4.94 7.47 -9.25
C ARG A 82 -4.02 6.39 -9.83
N GLU A 83 -2.72 6.52 -9.61
CA GLU A 83 -1.73 5.55 -10.11
C GLU A 83 -1.79 4.20 -9.38
N GLN A 84 -2.36 4.15 -8.18
CA GLN A 84 -2.46 2.92 -7.39
C GLN A 84 -3.16 1.78 -8.13
N VAL A 85 -4.14 2.09 -8.97
CA VAL A 85 -4.88 1.09 -9.76
C VAL A 85 -3.94 0.29 -10.64
N LYS A 86 -2.99 0.93 -11.33
CA LYS A 86 -2.01 0.27 -12.21
C LYS A 86 -1.11 -0.69 -11.44
N TRP A 87 -0.71 -0.31 -10.23
CA TRP A 87 0.11 -1.15 -9.35
C TRP A 87 -0.67 -2.40 -8.88
N ILE A 88 -1.94 -2.24 -8.53
CA ILE A 88 -2.80 -3.35 -8.11
C ILE A 88 -3.08 -4.30 -9.28
N GLU A 89 -3.37 -3.78 -10.47
CA GLU A 89 -3.54 -4.59 -11.70
C GLU A 89 -2.28 -5.39 -12.00
N LYS A 90 -1.11 -4.75 -11.93
CA LYS A 90 0.16 -5.44 -12.13
C LYS A 90 0.41 -6.50 -11.07
N ALA A 91 0.15 -6.21 -9.80
CA ALA A 91 0.30 -7.19 -8.73
C ALA A 91 -0.53 -8.46 -8.98
N TYR A 92 -1.77 -8.29 -9.39
CA TYR A 92 -2.61 -9.42 -9.80
C TYR A 92 -2.01 -10.17 -11.01
N ASN A 93 -1.62 -9.47 -12.07
CA ASN A 93 -1.06 -10.08 -13.27
C ASN A 93 0.23 -10.87 -12.98
N GLU A 94 1.14 -10.33 -12.18
CA GLU A 94 2.37 -11.03 -11.79
C GLU A 94 2.08 -12.26 -10.92
N SER A 95 1.04 -12.23 -10.10
CA SER A 95 0.64 -13.39 -9.32
C SER A 95 0.18 -14.57 -10.18
N GLN A 96 -0.30 -14.33 -11.40
CA GLN A 96 -0.64 -15.38 -12.36
C GLN A 96 0.62 -16.07 -12.93
N ASN A 97 1.78 -15.44 -12.79
CA ASN A 97 3.10 -15.97 -13.18
C ASN A 97 3.90 -16.49 -11.98
N ASN A 98 3.22 -17.00 -10.95
CA ASN A 98 3.77 -17.58 -9.74
C ASN A 98 4.49 -16.61 -8.79
N ALA A 99 4.39 -15.32 -8.95
CA ALA A 99 4.82 -14.37 -7.93
C ALA A 99 3.80 -14.32 -6.78
N LYS A 100 4.27 -14.07 -5.57
CA LYS A 100 3.42 -13.77 -4.42
C LYS A 100 3.58 -12.31 -4.08
N ILE A 101 2.49 -11.55 -4.04
CA ILE A 101 2.55 -10.12 -3.77
C ILE A 101 1.73 -9.78 -2.53
N VAL A 102 2.35 -9.11 -1.57
CA VAL A 102 1.67 -8.51 -0.43
C VAL A 102 1.64 -7.00 -0.62
N CYS A 103 0.44 -6.45 -0.72
CA CYS A 103 0.20 -5.03 -0.97
C CYS A 103 -0.28 -4.36 0.31
N LEU A 104 0.30 -3.22 0.66
CA LEU A 104 -0.21 -2.32 1.69
C LEU A 104 -0.90 -1.12 1.01
N ILE A 105 -2.20 -0.98 1.19
CA ILE A 105 -3.02 0.05 0.55
C ILE A 105 -4.08 0.62 1.50
N PRO A 106 -4.63 1.83 1.23
CA PRO A 106 -5.81 2.29 1.92
C PRO A 106 -7.01 1.35 1.72
N ALA A 107 -7.71 1.05 2.80
CA ALA A 107 -8.92 0.22 2.75
C ALA A 107 -10.11 1.06 2.25
N ARG A 108 -10.38 0.98 0.95
CA ARG A 108 -11.48 1.66 0.26
C ARG A 108 -12.32 0.68 -0.54
N PRO A 109 -13.06 -0.22 0.15
CA PRO A 109 -13.74 -1.36 -0.46
C PRO A 109 -14.89 -0.99 -1.41
N ASP A 110 -15.35 0.24 -1.38
CA ASP A 110 -16.38 0.80 -2.28
C ASP A 110 -15.85 1.14 -3.68
N THR A 111 -14.53 1.19 -3.87
CA THR A 111 -13.93 1.59 -5.15
C THR A 111 -13.95 0.47 -6.18
N LYS A 112 -13.93 0.86 -7.47
CA LYS A 112 -13.93 -0.10 -8.60
C LYS A 112 -12.75 -1.09 -8.54
N VAL A 113 -11.57 -0.65 -8.13
CA VAL A 113 -10.40 -1.51 -8.02
C VAL A 113 -10.59 -2.60 -6.97
N TRP A 114 -11.22 -2.27 -5.85
CA TRP A 114 -11.55 -3.25 -4.82
C TRP A 114 -12.61 -4.24 -5.31
N GLN A 115 -13.68 -3.75 -5.92
CA GLN A 115 -14.79 -4.57 -6.38
C GLN A 115 -14.43 -5.47 -7.55
N ASN A 116 -13.64 -4.96 -8.51
CA ASN A 116 -13.38 -5.66 -9.77
C ASN A 116 -12.05 -6.43 -9.80
N ILE A 117 -11.08 -6.08 -8.95
CA ILE A 117 -9.76 -6.72 -8.97
C ILE A 117 -9.45 -7.39 -7.64
N ILE A 118 -9.54 -6.68 -6.52
CA ILE A 118 -9.09 -7.20 -5.23
C ILE A 118 -10.01 -8.33 -4.73
N PHE A 119 -11.31 -8.05 -4.55
CA PHE A 119 -12.23 -9.07 -4.03
C PHE A 119 -12.32 -10.33 -4.88
N PRO A 120 -12.34 -10.27 -6.23
CA PRO A 120 -12.41 -11.49 -7.03
C PRO A 120 -11.11 -12.30 -7.06
N ASN A 121 -9.94 -11.68 -6.78
CA ASN A 121 -8.65 -12.30 -7.13
C ASN A 121 -7.66 -12.41 -5.95
N ALA A 122 -7.88 -11.71 -4.85
CA ALA A 122 -7.02 -11.82 -3.68
C ALA A 122 -7.21 -13.18 -3.00
N SER A 123 -6.13 -13.79 -2.54
CA SER A 123 -6.20 -15.01 -1.72
C SER A 123 -6.50 -14.70 -0.25
N ALA A 124 -6.10 -13.51 0.21
CA ALA A 124 -6.37 -13.03 1.56
C ALA A 124 -6.42 -11.50 1.59
N ILE A 125 -7.28 -10.96 2.43
CA ILE A 125 -7.38 -9.53 2.73
C ILE A 125 -7.37 -9.37 4.24
N CYS A 126 -6.43 -8.58 4.77
CA CYS A 126 -6.37 -8.25 6.19
C CYS A 126 -6.66 -6.77 6.37
N PHE A 127 -7.77 -6.44 7.00
CA PHE A 127 -8.07 -5.08 7.45
C PHE A 127 -7.32 -4.81 8.75
N ILE A 128 -6.29 -3.97 8.70
CA ILE A 128 -5.40 -3.70 9.83
C ILE A 128 -6.18 -3.03 10.97
N ARG A 129 -5.97 -3.51 12.19
CA ARG A 129 -6.56 -2.92 13.38
C ARG A 129 -5.90 -1.59 13.69
N GLY A 130 -6.73 -0.53 13.82
CA GLY A 130 -6.26 0.83 14.08
C GLY A 130 -5.67 1.50 12.85
N ARG A 131 -5.07 2.66 13.06
CA ARG A 131 -4.46 3.46 12.01
C ARG A 131 -2.94 3.35 12.09
N LEU A 132 -2.29 3.16 10.94
CA LEU A 132 -0.84 3.10 10.86
C LEU A 132 -0.23 4.49 11.04
N LYS A 133 1.00 4.52 11.54
CA LYS A 133 1.86 5.70 11.59
C LYS A 133 2.99 5.51 10.59
N PHE A 134 2.82 6.09 9.42
CA PHE A 134 3.78 5.97 8.32
C PHE A 134 4.99 6.86 8.52
N GLY A 135 6.16 6.46 8.00
CA GLY A 135 7.37 7.27 7.95
C GLY A 135 7.85 7.78 9.31
N GLY A 136 7.60 7.05 10.40
CA GLY A 136 7.97 7.49 11.74
C GLY A 136 7.15 8.68 12.27
N SER A 137 6.05 9.04 11.59
CA SER A 137 5.15 10.10 12.03
C SER A 137 4.60 9.85 13.44
N LYS A 138 4.43 10.92 14.22
CA LYS A 138 3.72 10.88 15.50
C LYS A 138 2.22 10.70 15.30
N ASP A 139 1.70 11.17 14.18
CA ASP A 139 0.26 11.15 13.84
C ASP A 139 -0.13 9.88 13.09
N SER A 140 -1.32 9.42 13.38
CA SER A 140 -1.93 8.29 12.67
C SER A 140 -2.41 8.71 11.28
N ALA A 141 -2.35 7.79 10.31
CA ALA A 141 -2.89 8.03 8.99
C ALA A 141 -4.38 8.42 9.03
N PRO A 142 -4.83 9.32 8.13
CA PRO A 142 -6.22 9.75 8.08
C PRO A 142 -7.16 8.69 7.46
N PHE A 143 -6.64 7.53 7.06
CA PHE A 143 -7.38 6.44 6.42
C PHE A 143 -7.06 5.09 7.06
N PRO A 144 -7.97 4.12 7.01
CA PRO A 144 -7.68 2.74 7.36
C PRO A 144 -6.79 2.08 6.30
N SER A 145 -6.01 1.09 6.72
CA SER A 145 -5.11 0.33 5.83
C SER A 145 -5.51 -1.13 5.74
N ALA A 146 -5.25 -1.73 4.61
CA ALA A 146 -5.41 -3.17 4.39
C ALA A 146 -4.15 -3.77 3.75
N LEU A 147 -3.92 -5.04 4.08
CA LEU A 147 -2.95 -5.89 3.40
C LEU A 147 -3.71 -6.82 2.45
N ILE A 148 -3.28 -6.85 1.21
CA ILE A 148 -3.84 -7.69 0.16
C ILE A 148 -2.79 -8.70 -0.26
N VAL A 149 -3.14 -9.97 -0.32
CA VAL A 149 -2.25 -11.02 -0.83
C VAL A 149 -2.78 -11.52 -2.16
N PHE A 150 -1.98 -11.38 -3.20
CA PHE A 150 -2.16 -12.06 -4.47
C PHE A 150 -1.16 -13.21 -4.58
N GLY A 151 -1.59 -14.34 -5.13
CA GLY A 151 -0.84 -15.58 -5.13
C GLY A 151 -1.14 -16.43 -3.89
N GLU A 152 -0.39 -17.51 -3.71
CA GLU A 152 -0.62 -18.46 -2.62
C GLU A 152 -0.34 -17.82 -1.24
N CYS A 153 -1.24 -18.05 -0.29
CA CYS A 153 -1.09 -17.62 1.10
C CYS A 153 -1.25 -18.83 2.01
N ASP A 154 -0.17 -19.28 2.64
CA ASP A 154 -0.17 -20.44 3.50
C ASP A 154 -0.76 -20.17 4.89
N HIS A 155 -0.89 -21.23 5.68
CA HIS A 155 -1.49 -21.16 7.02
C HIS A 155 -0.69 -20.27 7.98
N THR A 156 0.64 -20.30 7.92
CA THR A 156 1.52 -19.50 8.78
C THR A 156 1.39 -18.01 8.45
N GLN A 157 1.35 -17.68 7.16
CA GLN A 157 1.12 -16.33 6.65
C GLN A 157 -0.27 -15.81 7.06
N MET A 158 -1.31 -16.62 6.90
CA MET A 158 -2.67 -16.25 7.35
C MET A 158 -2.74 -16.03 8.85
N LYS A 159 -2.05 -16.85 9.66
CA LYS A 159 -1.99 -16.69 11.11
C LYS A 159 -1.33 -15.36 11.49
N GLN A 160 -0.25 -14.97 10.81
CA GLN A 160 0.40 -13.67 11.02
C GLN A 160 -0.52 -12.51 10.65
N LEU A 161 -1.19 -12.57 9.50
CA LEU A 161 -2.15 -11.54 9.09
C LEU A 161 -3.28 -11.38 10.11
N LYS A 162 -3.80 -12.48 10.65
CA LYS A 162 -4.86 -12.48 11.65
C LYS A 162 -4.46 -11.79 12.97
N GLN A 163 -3.18 -11.76 13.30
CA GLN A 163 -2.68 -11.01 14.46
C GLN A 163 -2.71 -9.49 14.23
N LEU A 164 -2.60 -9.05 12.99
CA LEU A 164 -2.57 -7.63 12.61
C LEU A 164 -3.97 -7.01 12.48
N GLY A 165 -4.99 -7.82 12.23
CA GLY A 165 -6.33 -7.30 12.03
C GLY A 165 -7.37 -8.36 11.70
N SER A 166 -8.44 -7.94 11.05
CA SER A 166 -9.51 -8.84 10.59
C SER A 166 -9.14 -9.44 9.24
N LEU A 167 -8.97 -10.76 9.23
CA LEU A 167 -8.62 -11.53 8.04
C LEU A 167 -9.87 -12.02 7.33
N VAL A 168 -9.97 -11.72 6.03
CA VAL A 168 -10.96 -12.28 5.11
C VAL A 168 -10.20 -13.17 4.12
N LYS A 169 -10.54 -14.45 4.10
CA LYS A 169 -10.08 -15.39 3.09
C LYS A 169 -11.10 -15.43 1.97
N MET A 170 -10.66 -15.20 0.75
CA MET A 170 -11.53 -15.36 -0.41
C MET A 170 -11.65 -16.86 -0.74
N LEU A 171 -12.87 -17.26 -1.10
CA LEU A 171 -13.21 -18.67 -1.43
C LEU A 171 -12.92 -18.95 -2.91
#